data_00d8e6ff79c54deca655a21b9b15ce2a
#
_entry.id   00d8e6ff79c54deca655a21b9b15ce2a
#
_cell.length_a   1.000
_cell.length_b   1.000
_cell.length_c   1.000
_cell.angle_alpha   90.00
_cell.angle_beta   90.00
_cell.angle_gamma   90.00
#
_symmetry.space_group_name_H-M   'P 1'
#
loop_
_entity.id
_entity.type
_entity.pdbx_description
1 polymer ?
#
loop_
_entity_poly.entity_id
_entity_poly.type
_entity_poly.pdbx_seq_one_letter_code
_entity_poly.pdbx_strand_id
1 'polypeptide(L)'
;TSAPELAGADITDKSPCTVSSSTASISHGTAMAALLVAHDYGIAPDAKILSYRLVFSDDSAGSDCSGVSGIDKNESSSLINTAINDGAQIISISSSNKAGTTPLKWAIARAMSQGIIIAAAAGNDAKNETDVTYEKWSGVIGVTAIDVNGNRQDYSSWGEGVVSAAVGGPVKIRDYSSGEL
;
A
#
# COMPACT_ATOMS: atom_id res chain seq x y z
N THR A 1 6.47 -4.67 -14.37
CA THR A 1 6.00 -5.99 -13.93
C THR A 1 5.82 -6.88 -15.14
N SER A 2 6.24 -8.15 -15.02
CA SER A 2 6.07 -9.15 -16.08
C SER A 2 4.70 -9.85 -16.03
N ALA A 3 3.81 -9.41 -15.16
CA ALA A 3 2.47 -9.98 -15.00
C ALA A 3 1.63 -9.67 -16.25
N PRO A 4 1.07 -10.69 -16.91
CA PRO A 4 0.29 -10.49 -18.15
C PRO A 4 -0.90 -9.57 -17.98
N GLU A 5 -1.56 -9.59 -16.82
CA GLU A 5 -2.72 -8.77 -16.48
C GLU A 5 -2.40 -7.28 -16.38
N LEU A 6 -1.12 -6.95 -16.22
CA LEU A 6 -0.62 -5.57 -16.16
C LEU A 6 0.03 -5.13 -17.47
N ALA A 7 -0.08 -5.95 -18.53
CA ALA A 7 0.46 -5.58 -19.83
C ALA A 7 -0.25 -4.32 -20.36
N GLY A 8 0.54 -3.27 -20.62
CA GLY A 8 -0.01 -1.98 -21.09
C GLY A 8 -0.49 -1.03 -19.99
N ALA A 9 -0.55 -1.44 -18.73
CA ALA A 9 -0.88 -0.55 -17.62
C ALA A 9 0.22 0.53 -17.41
N ASP A 10 -0.21 1.77 -17.14
CA ASP A 10 0.72 2.88 -16.84
C ASP A 10 1.23 2.78 -15.41
N ILE A 11 2.28 1.98 -15.21
CA ILE A 11 2.91 1.78 -13.90
C ILE A 11 4.35 2.29 -13.97
N THR A 12 4.66 3.27 -13.13
CA THR A 12 6.00 3.84 -13.01
C THR A 12 6.56 3.59 -11.62
N ASP A 13 7.73 2.96 -11.52
CA ASP A 13 8.48 2.86 -10.26
C ASP A 13 9.10 4.23 -9.93
N LYS A 14 8.69 4.80 -8.83
CA LYS A 14 9.09 6.09 -8.29
C LYS A 14 9.85 5.96 -6.98
N SER A 15 10.28 4.74 -6.66
CA SER A 15 11.10 4.52 -5.46
C SER A 15 12.33 5.42 -5.50
N PRO A 16 12.57 6.22 -4.46
CA PRO A 16 13.66 7.23 -4.48
C PRO A 16 15.06 6.61 -4.42
N CYS A 17 15.13 5.32 -4.13
CA CYS A 17 16.39 4.59 -4.02
C CYS A 17 16.22 3.13 -4.44
N THR A 18 17.33 2.42 -4.58
CA THR A 18 17.29 0.98 -4.90
C THR A 18 16.72 0.21 -3.72
N VAL A 19 15.63 -0.50 -3.93
CA VAL A 19 15.00 -1.38 -2.95
C VAL A 19 15.10 -2.81 -3.43
N SER A 20 15.80 -3.64 -2.64
CA SER A 20 15.79 -5.09 -2.81
C SER A 20 14.55 -5.64 -2.10
N SER A 21 13.70 -6.33 -2.82
CA SER A 21 12.45 -6.88 -2.28
C SER A 21 12.46 -8.40 -2.39
N SER A 22 11.94 -9.07 -1.36
CA SER A 22 11.70 -10.51 -1.41
C SER A 22 10.67 -10.88 -2.47
N THR A 23 10.64 -12.15 -2.88
CA THR A 23 9.63 -12.64 -3.83
C THR A 23 8.22 -12.40 -3.29
N ALA A 24 8.00 -12.57 -1.98
CA ALA A 24 6.71 -12.33 -1.35
C ALA A 24 6.29 -10.86 -1.44
N SER A 25 7.21 -9.92 -1.18
CA SER A 25 6.94 -8.48 -1.30
C SER A 25 6.63 -8.08 -2.75
N ILE A 26 7.34 -8.65 -3.71
CA ILE A 26 7.10 -8.42 -5.15
C ILE A 26 5.73 -8.96 -5.55
N SER A 27 5.40 -10.19 -5.13
CA SER A 27 4.11 -10.82 -5.41
C SER A 27 2.96 -10.00 -4.83
N HIS A 28 3.08 -9.60 -3.55
CA HIS A 28 2.07 -8.75 -2.90
C HIS A 28 1.87 -7.42 -3.64
N GLY A 29 2.93 -6.68 -3.92
CA GLY A 29 2.83 -5.40 -4.64
C GLY A 29 2.24 -5.54 -6.04
N THR A 30 2.58 -6.63 -6.75
CA THR A 30 2.04 -6.92 -8.07
C THR A 30 0.55 -7.25 -8.00
N ALA A 31 0.13 -8.03 -6.99
CA ALA A 31 -1.28 -8.34 -6.75
C ALA A 31 -2.10 -7.07 -6.45
N MET A 32 -1.57 -6.17 -5.62
CA MET A 32 -2.24 -4.90 -5.32
C MET A 32 -2.38 -4.02 -6.58
N ALA A 33 -1.34 -3.95 -7.41
CA ALA A 33 -1.40 -3.23 -8.69
C ALA A 33 -2.44 -3.87 -9.62
N ALA A 34 -2.51 -5.19 -9.69
CA ALA A 34 -3.49 -5.90 -10.53
C ALA A 34 -4.93 -5.62 -10.11
N LEU A 35 -5.24 -5.62 -8.82
CA LEU A 35 -6.57 -5.25 -8.32
C LEU A 35 -6.98 -3.82 -8.69
N LEU A 36 -6.00 -2.93 -8.86
CA LEU A 36 -6.25 -1.54 -9.24
C LEU A 36 -6.37 -1.37 -10.76
N VAL A 37 -5.40 -1.84 -11.53
CA VAL A 37 -5.24 -1.46 -12.95
C VAL A 37 -5.11 -2.65 -13.90
N ALA A 38 -5.42 -3.88 -13.49
CA ALA A 38 -5.43 -4.99 -14.44
C ALA A 38 -6.47 -4.74 -15.53
N HIS A 39 -6.11 -5.05 -16.76
CA HIS A 39 -6.93 -4.79 -17.94
C HIS A 39 -8.33 -5.41 -17.86
N ASP A 40 -8.43 -6.64 -17.35
CA ASP A 40 -9.67 -7.40 -17.40
C ASP A 40 -10.56 -7.27 -16.15
N TYR A 41 -9.97 -6.91 -14.99
CA TYR A 41 -10.70 -6.90 -13.71
C TYR A 41 -10.30 -5.79 -12.75
N GLY A 42 -9.30 -4.97 -13.08
CA GLY A 42 -8.91 -3.83 -12.27
C GLY A 42 -10.05 -2.82 -12.12
N ILE A 43 -10.19 -2.23 -10.94
CA ILE A 43 -11.27 -1.27 -10.67
C ILE A 43 -11.06 0.09 -11.36
N ALA A 44 -9.84 0.39 -11.76
CA ALA A 44 -9.47 1.64 -12.43
C ALA A 44 -8.37 1.38 -13.49
N PRO A 45 -8.66 0.63 -14.59
CA PRO A 45 -7.65 0.17 -15.54
C PRO A 45 -6.91 1.30 -16.26
N ASP A 46 -7.51 2.48 -16.36
CA ASP A 46 -6.91 3.65 -17.00
C ASP A 46 -6.14 4.55 -16.02
N ALA A 47 -6.07 4.18 -14.75
CA ALA A 47 -5.34 4.98 -13.76
C ALA A 47 -3.83 4.79 -13.91
N LYS A 48 -3.10 5.90 -13.74
CA LYS A 48 -1.65 5.86 -13.62
C LYS A 48 -1.23 5.45 -12.22
N ILE A 49 -0.37 4.45 -12.10
CA ILE A 49 0.22 4.01 -10.83
C ILE A 49 1.63 4.58 -10.70
N LEU A 50 1.87 5.29 -9.61
CA LEU A 50 3.20 5.64 -9.11
C LEU A 50 3.53 4.67 -7.99
N SER A 51 4.45 3.75 -8.21
CA SER A 51 4.82 2.71 -7.24
C SER A 51 5.99 3.18 -6.38
N TYR A 52 5.82 3.11 -5.08
CA TYR A 52 6.86 3.42 -4.09
C TYR A 52 7.09 2.19 -3.21
N ARG A 53 8.33 1.72 -3.16
CA ARG A 53 8.68 0.53 -2.40
C ARG A 53 9.12 0.92 -1.00
N LEU A 54 8.45 0.37 0.00
CA LEU A 54 8.88 0.43 1.39
C LEU A 54 9.84 -0.74 1.65
N VAL A 55 10.92 -0.48 2.39
CA VAL A 55 11.87 -1.52 2.80
C VAL A 55 11.40 -2.10 4.13
N PHE A 56 11.01 -3.35 4.14
CA PHE A 56 10.78 -4.11 5.37
C PHE A 56 12.10 -4.66 5.92
N SER A 57 12.11 -5.05 7.19
CA SER A 57 13.31 -5.57 7.88
C SER A 57 13.99 -6.70 7.11
N ASP A 58 13.19 -7.60 6.54
CA ASP A 58 13.67 -8.78 5.81
C ASP A 58 14.21 -8.44 4.41
N ASP A 59 13.83 -7.31 3.86
CA ASP A 59 14.22 -6.83 2.53
C ASP A 59 15.39 -5.82 2.58
N SER A 60 15.95 -5.56 3.76
CA SER A 60 16.97 -4.52 3.93
C SER A 60 18.32 -4.85 3.28
N ALA A 61 18.63 -6.13 3.11
CA ALA A 61 19.85 -6.57 2.44
C ALA A 61 19.80 -6.22 0.94
N GLY A 62 20.76 -5.44 0.46
CA GLY A 62 20.85 -5.00 -0.93
C GLY A 62 20.04 -3.74 -1.28
N SER A 63 19.33 -3.15 -0.31
CA SER A 63 18.69 -1.85 -0.51
C SER A 63 19.68 -0.72 -0.21
N ASP A 64 19.80 0.22 -1.13
CA ASP A 64 20.75 1.34 -1.03
C ASP A 64 20.05 2.68 -1.28
N CYS A 65 19.99 3.49 -0.21
CA CYS A 65 19.52 4.86 -0.24
C CYS A 65 20.63 5.87 0.11
N SER A 66 21.88 5.44 0.20
CA SER A 66 23.01 6.27 0.66
C SER A 66 23.26 7.52 -0.19
N GLY A 67 22.88 7.50 -1.46
CA GLY A 67 23.01 8.64 -2.37
C GLY A 67 21.87 9.63 -2.34
N VAL A 68 20.82 9.42 -1.54
CA VAL A 68 19.62 10.24 -1.55
C VAL A 68 19.44 10.94 -0.20
N SER A 69 19.69 12.25 -0.18
CA SER A 69 19.55 13.06 1.04
C SER A 69 18.08 13.20 1.45
N GLY A 70 17.81 13.04 2.73
CA GLY A 70 16.46 13.24 3.31
C GLY A 70 15.50 12.07 3.09
N ILE A 71 15.95 10.97 2.50
CA ILE A 71 15.15 9.76 2.35
C ILE A 71 15.60 8.73 3.38
N ASP A 72 14.69 8.35 4.27
CA ASP A 72 14.83 7.16 5.09
C ASP A 72 14.01 6.02 4.45
N LYS A 73 14.71 4.99 4.00
CA LYS A 73 14.10 3.83 3.36
C LYS A 73 13.15 3.05 4.26
N ASN A 74 13.29 3.22 5.57
CA ASN A 74 12.46 2.56 6.58
C ASN A 74 11.32 3.46 7.05
N GLU A 75 11.20 4.69 6.53
CA GLU A 75 10.21 5.64 7.00
C GLU A 75 9.20 6.02 5.90
N SER A 76 7.97 5.63 6.10
CA SER A 76 6.86 5.89 5.17
C SER A 76 6.59 7.38 4.95
N SER A 77 6.96 8.24 5.89
CA SER A 77 6.80 9.69 5.75
C SER A 77 7.56 10.25 4.55
N SER A 78 8.76 9.74 4.28
CA SER A 78 9.55 10.12 3.12
C SER A 78 8.86 9.71 1.82
N LEU A 79 8.32 8.50 1.74
CA LEU A 79 7.62 8.01 0.56
C LEU A 79 6.31 8.77 0.31
N ILE A 80 5.53 9.05 1.37
CA ILE A 80 4.32 9.87 1.26
C ILE A 80 4.66 11.27 0.74
N ASN A 81 5.70 11.92 1.28
CA ASN A 81 6.12 13.23 0.80
C ASN A 81 6.58 13.20 -0.65
N THR A 82 7.25 12.14 -1.09
CA THR A 82 7.66 11.97 -2.49
C THR A 82 6.43 11.79 -3.38
N ALA A 83 5.46 10.98 -2.97
CA ALA A 83 4.20 10.80 -3.71
C ALA A 83 3.42 12.12 -3.86
N ILE A 84 3.37 12.94 -2.80
CA ILE A 84 2.77 14.29 -2.86
C ILE A 84 3.49 15.16 -3.89
N ASN A 85 4.83 15.17 -3.87
CA ASN A 85 5.64 15.97 -4.80
C ASN A 85 5.49 15.49 -6.26
N ASP A 86 5.28 14.20 -6.47
CA ASP A 86 5.03 13.60 -7.78
C ASP A 86 3.58 13.80 -8.28
N GLY A 87 2.74 14.46 -7.49
CA GLY A 87 1.36 14.81 -7.87
C GLY A 87 0.34 13.70 -7.70
N ALA A 88 0.58 12.76 -6.77
CA ALA A 88 -0.41 11.74 -6.44
C ALA A 88 -1.74 12.38 -5.99
N GLN A 89 -2.85 11.87 -6.47
CA GLN A 89 -4.20 12.28 -6.07
C GLN A 89 -4.80 11.33 -5.03
N ILE A 90 -4.37 10.08 -5.06
CA ILE A 90 -4.75 9.03 -4.12
C ILE A 90 -3.48 8.32 -3.66
N ILE A 91 -3.36 8.06 -2.38
CA ILE A 91 -2.29 7.24 -1.79
C ILE A 91 -2.92 6.00 -1.18
N SER A 92 -2.57 4.83 -1.71
CA SER A 92 -3.02 3.53 -1.20
C SER A 92 -1.89 2.83 -0.45
N ILE A 93 -2.15 2.47 0.81
CA ILE A 93 -1.18 1.85 1.72
C ILE A 93 -1.69 0.46 2.10
N SER A 94 -1.24 -0.56 1.36
CA SER A 94 -1.60 -1.96 1.62
C SER A 94 -0.63 -2.60 2.64
N SER A 95 -0.46 -1.93 3.77
CA SER A 95 0.45 -2.30 4.85
C SER A 95 -0.10 -1.77 6.18
N SER A 96 0.08 -2.51 7.25
CA SER A 96 -0.41 -2.19 8.60
C SER A 96 0.72 -1.96 9.61
N ASN A 97 1.83 -1.38 9.17
CA ASN A 97 2.96 -1.09 10.05
C ASN A 97 2.63 0.00 11.09
N LYS A 98 3.38 0.00 12.19
CA LYS A 98 3.31 1.09 13.18
C LYS A 98 3.59 2.43 12.54
N ALA A 99 2.72 3.38 12.77
CA ALA A 99 2.64 4.66 12.09
C ALA A 99 2.62 5.86 13.06
N GLY A 100 3.11 5.66 14.28
CA GLY A 100 3.05 6.64 15.38
C GLY A 100 4.11 7.74 15.36
N THR A 101 4.87 7.91 14.28
CA THR A 101 5.96 8.90 14.23
C THR A 101 5.46 10.31 13.90
N THR A 102 6.13 11.32 14.45
CA THR A 102 5.82 12.74 14.17
C THR A 102 6.01 13.10 12.69
N PRO A 103 7.09 12.68 11.99
CA PRO A 103 7.23 12.92 10.56
C PRO A 103 6.08 12.36 9.73
N LEU A 104 5.61 11.15 10.06
CA LEU A 104 4.48 10.55 9.34
C LEU A 104 3.18 11.32 9.55
N LYS A 105 2.91 11.78 10.79
CA LYS A 105 1.78 12.66 11.08
C LYS A 105 1.78 13.90 10.18
N TRP A 106 2.92 14.55 10.02
CA TRP A 106 3.03 15.75 9.18
C TRP A 106 2.90 15.45 7.69
N ALA A 107 3.41 14.29 7.22
CA ALA A 107 3.25 13.87 5.84
C ALA A 107 1.76 13.59 5.50
N ILE A 108 1.02 12.92 6.39
CA ILE A 108 -0.42 12.71 6.26
C ILE A 108 -1.17 14.05 6.26
N ALA A 109 -0.89 14.93 7.21
CA ALA A 109 -1.53 16.25 7.29
C ALA A 109 -1.26 17.08 6.02
N ARG A 110 -0.05 17.01 5.48
CA ARG A 110 0.32 17.68 4.22
C ARG A 110 -0.47 17.12 3.04
N ALA A 111 -0.58 15.79 2.91
CA ALA A 111 -1.38 15.17 1.86
C ALA A 111 -2.84 15.64 1.92
N MET A 112 -3.43 15.58 3.10
CA MET A 112 -4.82 16.03 3.32
C MET A 112 -5.01 17.51 2.99
N SER A 113 -4.08 18.39 3.35
CA SER A 113 -4.15 19.82 3.05
C SER A 113 -4.14 20.12 1.54
N GLN A 114 -3.67 19.19 0.74
CA GLN A 114 -3.66 19.27 -0.72
C GLN A 114 -4.83 18.51 -1.38
N GLY A 115 -5.77 18.01 -0.59
CA GLY A 115 -6.93 17.25 -1.08
C GLY A 115 -6.60 15.83 -1.54
N ILE A 116 -5.44 15.29 -1.16
CA ILE A 116 -5.04 13.92 -1.50
C ILE A 116 -5.78 12.94 -0.59
N ILE A 117 -6.42 11.93 -1.19
CA ILE A 117 -7.10 10.87 -0.47
C ILE A 117 -6.07 9.82 -0.04
N ILE A 118 -6.12 9.41 1.23
CA ILE A 118 -5.29 8.33 1.74
C ILE A 118 -6.18 7.18 2.18
N ALA A 119 -5.96 5.99 1.63
CA ALA A 119 -6.60 4.75 2.07
C ALA A 119 -5.54 3.80 2.64
N ALA A 120 -5.85 3.15 3.76
CA ALA A 120 -4.92 2.24 4.43
C ALA A 120 -5.63 0.97 4.91
N ALA A 121 -4.93 -0.17 4.83
CA ALA A 121 -5.41 -1.44 5.32
C ALA A 121 -5.41 -1.49 6.85
N ALA A 122 -6.45 -2.09 7.44
CA ALA A 122 -6.57 -2.31 8.88
C ALA A 122 -5.62 -3.41 9.42
N GLY A 123 -5.02 -4.21 8.53
CA GLY A 123 -4.14 -5.31 8.89
C GLY A 123 -4.79 -6.68 8.84
N ASN A 124 -3.95 -7.73 9.02
CA ASN A 124 -4.31 -9.13 8.83
C ASN A 124 -4.05 -10.00 10.08
N ASP A 125 -4.04 -9.41 11.27
CA ASP A 125 -3.67 -10.10 12.51
C ASP A 125 -4.90 -10.62 13.29
N ALA A 126 -6.10 -10.54 12.73
CA ALA A 126 -7.35 -11.00 13.37
C ALA A 126 -7.57 -10.40 14.78
N LYS A 127 -7.20 -9.14 15.00
CA LYS A 127 -7.24 -8.49 16.31
C LYS A 127 -7.88 -7.11 16.26
N ASN A 128 -8.32 -6.64 17.43
CA ASN A 128 -8.58 -5.22 17.63
C ASN A 128 -7.23 -4.49 17.66
N GLU A 129 -6.99 -3.67 16.64
CA GLU A 129 -5.71 -2.97 16.55
C GLU A 129 -5.65 -1.84 17.57
N THR A 130 -4.69 -1.90 18.48
CA THR A 130 -4.47 -0.90 19.53
C THR A 130 -3.24 -0.03 19.29
N ASP A 131 -2.32 -0.49 18.46
CA ASP A 131 -1.16 0.30 18.03
C ASP A 131 -1.59 1.47 17.14
N VAL A 132 -0.80 2.52 17.08
CA VAL A 132 -1.01 3.61 16.12
C VAL A 132 -0.50 3.15 14.75
N THR A 133 -1.43 2.78 13.91
CA THR A 133 -1.25 2.37 12.51
C THR A 133 -1.78 3.47 11.58
N TYR A 134 -1.65 3.32 10.26
CA TYR A 134 -2.01 4.39 9.32
C TYR A 134 -3.48 4.80 9.40
N GLU A 135 -4.38 3.82 9.53
CA GLU A 135 -5.83 4.05 9.56
C GLU A 135 -6.30 4.85 10.78
N LYS A 136 -5.50 4.95 11.82
CA LYS A 136 -5.86 5.72 13.02
C LYS A 136 -5.64 7.23 12.89
N TRP A 137 -4.96 7.67 11.86
CA TRP A 137 -4.83 9.09 11.62
C TRP A 137 -6.11 9.67 11.03
N SER A 138 -6.63 10.73 11.66
CA SER A 138 -7.81 11.44 11.15
C SER A 138 -7.64 11.82 9.70
N GLY A 139 -8.64 11.49 8.86
CA GLY A 139 -8.64 11.76 7.42
C GLY A 139 -8.05 10.63 6.57
N VAL A 140 -7.48 9.60 7.17
CA VAL A 140 -7.15 8.36 6.48
C VAL A 140 -8.39 7.46 6.44
N ILE A 141 -8.69 6.88 5.30
CA ILE A 141 -9.76 5.90 5.12
C ILE A 141 -9.20 4.53 5.51
N GLY A 142 -9.46 4.11 6.76
CA GLY A 142 -9.11 2.77 7.23
C GLY A 142 -10.08 1.73 6.68
N VAL A 143 -9.56 0.67 6.06
CA VAL A 143 -10.37 -0.34 5.36
C VAL A 143 -10.12 -1.72 5.95
N THR A 144 -11.19 -2.38 6.40
CA THR A 144 -11.20 -3.80 6.80
C THR A 144 -11.67 -4.69 5.66
N ALA A 145 -11.30 -5.96 5.69
CA ALA A 145 -11.73 -6.93 4.67
C ALA A 145 -13.01 -7.65 5.10
N ILE A 146 -13.97 -7.74 4.18
CA ILE A 146 -15.21 -8.52 4.33
C ILE A 146 -15.33 -9.57 3.22
N ASP A 147 -16.20 -10.55 3.44
CA ASP A 147 -16.64 -11.49 2.40
C ASP A 147 -17.77 -10.86 1.53
N VAL A 148 -18.23 -11.60 0.53
CA VAL A 148 -19.33 -11.16 -0.35
C VAL A 148 -20.69 -11.06 0.35
N ASN A 149 -20.83 -11.62 1.56
CA ASN A 149 -22.03 -11.54 2.38
C ASN A 149 -21.99 -10.40 3.40
N GLY A 150 -20.87 -9.64 3.44
CA GLY A 150 -20.67 -8.54 4.38
C GLY A 150 -20.10 -8.95 5.73
N ASN A 151 -19.69 -10.21 5.92
CA ASN A 151 -19.05 -10.65 7.16
C ASN A 151 -17.57 -10.28 7.12
N ARG A 152 -17.02 -9.79 8.23
CA ARG A 152 -15.58 -9.53 8.34
C ARG A 152 -14.81 -10.83 8.12
N GLN A 153 -13.75 -10.76 7.32
CA GLN A 153 -12.84 -11.89 7.13
C GLN A 153 -12.12 -12.23 8.44
N ASP A 154 -11.93 -13.52 8.72
CA ASP A 154 -11.35 -13.99 9.97
C ASP A 154 -9.96 -13.42 10.24
N TYR A 155 -9.16 -13.22 9.21
CA TYR A 155 -7.82 -12.64 9.31
C TYR A 155 -7.82 -11.12 9.49
N SER A 156 -8.88 -10.42 9.09
CA SER A 156 -8.85 -8.96 9.04
C SER A 156 -8.91 -8.33 10.42
N SER A 157 -8.00 -7.40 10.68
CA SER A 157 -8.02 -6.60 11.89
C SER A 157 -9.14 -5.57 11.87
N TRP A 158 -9.47 -5.04 13.04
CA TRP A 158 -10.53 -4.04 13.25
C TRP A 158 -10.14 -3.06 14.36
N GLY A 159 -10.96 -2.08 14.61
CA GLY A 159 -10.77 -1.14 15.71
C GLY A 159 -10.99 0.31 15.33
N GLU A 160 -10.46 1.20 16.15
CA GLU A 160 -10.51 2.63 15.92
C GLU A 160 -9.78 3.00 14.63
N GLY A 161 -10.36 3.91 13.84
CA GLY A 161 -9.80 4.34 12.55
C GLY A 161 -10.28 3.53 11.35
N VAL A 162 -10.87 2.34 11.58
CA VAL A 162 -11.53 1.57 10.50
C VAL A 162 -12.89 2.18 10.23
N VAL A 163 -13.04 2.84 9.10
CA VAL A 163 -14.26 3.59 8.73
C VAL A 163 -14.92 3.03 7.47
N SER A 164 -14.30 2.05 6.82
CA SER A 164 -14.81 1.42 5.60
C SER A 164 -14.51 -0.07 5.58
N ALA A 165 -15.21 -0.79 4.73
CA ALA A 165 -14.98 -2.20 4.46
C ALA A 165 -15.05 -2.46 2.95
N ALA A 166 -14.22 -3.40 2.49
CA ALA A 166 -14.20 -3.83 1.10
C ALA A 166 -14.10 -5.36 1.02
N VAL A 167 -14.61 -5.93 -0.07
CA VAL A 167 -14.48 -7.36 -0.30
C VAL A 167 -13.00 -7.71 -0.46
N GLY A 168 -12.46 -8.43 0.54
CA GLY A 168 -11.06 -8.82 0.63
C GLY A 168 -10.79 -10.29 0.33
N GLY A 169 -11.82 -11.04 -0.02
CA GLY A 169 -11.62 -12.43 -0.42
C GLY A 169 -12.86 -13.32 -0.26
N PRO A 170 -12.79 -14.56 -0.78
CA PRO A 170 -11.70 -15.09 -1.60
C PRO A 170 -11.64 -14.39 -2.97
N VAL A 171 -10.50 -13.81 -3.29
CA VAL A 171 -10.24 -13.22 -4.62
C VAL A 171 -9.20 -14.10 -5.29
N LYS A 172 -9.51 -14.60 -6.48
CA LYS A 172 -8.52 -15.31 -7.30
C LYS A 172 -7.64 -14.29 -7.99
N ILE A 173 -6.40 -14.22 -7.59
CA ILE A 173 -5.34 -13.49 -8.27
C ILE A 173 -4.24 -14.48 -8.64
N ARG A 174 -3.51 -14.17 -9.69
CA ARG A 174 -2.36 -14.99 -10.06
C ARG A 174 -1.31 -14.96 -8.94
N ASP A 175 -0.78 -16.11 -8.58
CA ASP A 175 0.43 -16.16 -7.75
C ASP A 175 1.63 -15.75 -8.61
N TYR A 176 2.11 -14.54 -8.37
CA TYR A 176 3.24 -13.98 -9.12
C TYR A 176 4.60 -14.57 -8.73
N SER A 177 4.63 -15.46 -7.72
CA SER A 177 5.82 -16.24 -7.38
C SER A 177 5.91 -17.53 -8.17
N SER A 178 4.78 -18.20 -8.46
CA SER A 178 4.69 -19.45 -9.20
C SER A 178 4.12 -19.29 -10.62
N GLY A 179 3.42 -18.20 -10.88
CA GLY A 179 2.70 -17.98 -12.14
C GLY A 179 1.35 -18.70 -12.22
N GLU A 180 0.90 -19.35 -11.15
CA GLU A 180 -0.40 -20.03 -11.06
C GLU A 180 -1.50 -19.07 -10.56
N LEU A 181 -2.77 -19.41 -10.86
CA LEU A 181 -3.96 -18.69 -10.41
C LEU A 181 -4.46 -19.23 -9.08
#